data_a82274122ba12498c5bef2fd248ec768
#
_entry.id   a82274122ba12498c5bef2fd248ec768
#
_cell.length_a   1.000
_cell.length_b   1.000
_cell.length_c   1.000
_cell.angle_alpha   90.00
_cell.angle_beta   90.00
_cell.angle_gamma   90.00
#
_symmetry.space_group_name_H-M   'P 1'
#
loop_
_entity.id
_entity.type
_entity.pdbx_description
1 polymer ?
#
loop_
_entity_poly.entity_id
_entity_poly.type
_entity_poly.pdbx_seq_one_letter_code
_entity_poly.pdbx_strand_id
1 'polypeptide(L)'
;MARVVLGQNLRRFTDGVDELDIDAATIQQLLAQLSALYPKLAPLLERGLAIAIDGTIYQGTVLAPIPPDAEVFLLPPIEGG
;
A
#
# COMPACT_ATOMS: atom_id res chain seq x y z
N MET A 1 -9.40 7.40 8.66
CA MET A 1 -9.08 6.70 7.41
C MET A 1 -7.71 7.13 6.92
N ALA A 2 -6.97 6.21 6.37
CA ALA A 2 -5.66 6.52 5.81
C ALA A 2 -5.80 6.90 4.34
N ARG A 3 -5.06 7.93 3.93
CA ARG A 3 -4.98 8.28 2.51
C ARG A 3 -3.88 7.44 1.87
N VAL A 4 -4.26 6.62 0.90
CA VAL A 4 -3.32 5.75 0.21
C VAL A 4 -3.00 6.34 -1.16
N VAL A 5 -1.72 6.59 -1.40
CA VAL A 5 -1.23 7.10 -2.67
C VAL A 5 -0.52 5.98 -3.40
N LEU A 6 -0.94 5.71 -4.62
CA LEU A 6 -0.37 4.66 -5.44
C LEU A 6 0.62 5.26 -6.43
N GLY A 7 1.80 4.67 -6.53
CA GLY A 7 2.79 5.13 -7.48
C GLY A 7 2.32 4.97 -8.92
N GLN A 8 2.96 5.70 -9.85
CA GLN A 8 2.58 5.66 -11.26
C GLN A 8 2.61 4.25 -11.83
N ASN A 9 3.55 3.43 -11.39
CA ASN A 9 3.68 2.06 -11.89
C ASN A 9 2.52 1.16 -11.44
N LEU A 10 1.76 1.57 -10.46
CA LEU A 10 0.66 0.78 -9.92
C LEU A 10 -0.69 1.17 -10.52
N ARG A 11 -0.79 2.32 -11.17
CA ARG A 11 -2.08 2.78 -11.70
C ARG A 11 -2.68 1.85 -12.75
N ARG A 12 -1.84 1.14 -13.49
CA ARG A 12 -2.34 0.17 -14.47
C ARG A 12 -3.10 -0.99 -13.83
N PHE A 13 -2.86 -1.23 -12.54
CA PHE A 13 -3.52 -2.32 -11.81
C PHE A 13 -4.74 -1.83 -11.04
N THR A 14 -4.98 -0.53 -11.03
CA THR A 14 -6.08 0.10 -10.28
C THR A 14 -6.99 0.92 -11.17
N ASP A 15 -7.00 0.65 -12.47
CA ASP A 15 -7.82 1.35 -13.45
C ASP A 15 -7.61 2.86 -13.43
N GLY A 16 -6.36 3.28 -13.19
CA GLY A 16 -5.99 4.68 -13.21
C GLY A 16 -6.18 5.43 -11.90
N VAL A 17 -6.61 4.73 -10.85
CA VAL A 17 -6.76 5.35 -9.53
C VAL A 17 -5.38 5.55 -8.92
N ASP A 18 -5.06 6.77 -8.50
CA ASP A 18 -3.77 7.09 -7.89
C ASP A 18 -3.87 7.48 -6.42
N GLU A 19 -5.07 7.73 -5.90
CA GLU A 19 -5.31 8.01 -4.49
C GLU A 19 -6.64 7.42 -4.05
N LEU A 20 -6.70 6.89 -2.84
CA LEU A 20 -7.95 6.45 -2.24
C LEU A 20 -7.83 6.47 -0.73
N ASP A 21 -8.98 6.50 -0.05
CA ASP A 21 -9.04 6.43 1.40
C ASP A 21 -9.40 5.03 1.83
N ILE A 22 -8.64 4.47 2.78
CA ILE A 22 -8.88 3.14 3.30
C ILE A 22 -8.89 3.18 4.82
N ASP A 23 -9.88 2.52 5.42
CA ASP A 23 -9.97 2.39 6.87
C ASP A 23 -9.29 1.08 7.26
N ALA A 24 -8.04 1.18 7.69
CA ALA A 24 -7.24 0.04 8.10
C ALA A 24 -6.38 0.41 9.30
N ALA A 25 -6.27 -0.50 10.25
CA ALA A 25 -5.48 -0.27 11.46
C ALA A 25 -4.03 -0.75 11.33
N THR A 26 -3.78 -1.68 10.42
CA THR A 26 -2.44 -2.23 10.19
C THR A 26 -2.18 -2.36 8.70
N ILE A 27 -0.90 -2.53 8.36
CA ILE A 27 -0.51 -2.77 6.96
C ILE A 27 -1.21 -4.03 6.42
N GLN A 28 -1.32 -5.08 7.23
CA GLN A 28 -1.98 -6.32 6.81
C GLN A 28 -3.43 -6.06 6.38
N GLN A 29 -4.16 -5.28 7.18
CA GLN A 29 -5.55 -4.93 6.84
C GLN A 29 -5.61 -4.09 5.57
N LEU A 30 -4.67 -3.15 5.43
CA LEU A 30 -4.61 -2.31 4.24
C LEU A 30 -4.41 -3.15 2.98
N LEU A 31 -3.46 -4.06 3.02
CA LEU A 31 -3.15 -4.90 1.86
C LEU A 31 -4.32 -5.83 1.53
N ALA A 32 -5.01 -6.36 2.54
CA ALA A 32 -6.18 -7.20 2.32
C ALA A 32 -7.29 -6.44 1.62
N GLN A 33 -7.53 -5.20 2.04
CA GLN A 33 -8.55 -4.37 1.40
C GLN A 33 -8.17 -3.99 -0.03
N LEU A 34 -6.91 -3.67 -0.26
CA LEU A 34 -6.44 -3.35 -1.61
C LEU A 34 -6.57 -4.54 -2.54
N SER A 35 -6.25 -5.75 -2.07
CA SER A 35 -6.41 -6.96 -2.87
C SER A 35 -7.88 -7.22 -3.23
N ALA A 36 -8.79 -6.91 -2.31
CA ALA A 36 -10.21 -7.08 -2.56
C ALA A 36 -10.74 -6.05 -3.57
N LEU A 37 -10.27 -4.81 -3.45
CA LEU A 37 -10.69 -3.74 -4.36
C LEU A 37 -10.06 -3.88 -5.74
N TYR A 38 -8.81 -4.28 -5.79
CA TYR A 38 -8.04 -4.38 -7.03
C TYR A 38 -7.33 -5.73 -7.09
N PRO A 39 -8.03 -6.77 -7.54
CA PRO A 39 -7.43 -8.12 -7.58
C PRO A 39 -6.14 -8.19 -8.39
N LYS A 40 -5.97 -7.30 -9.36
CA LYS A 40 -4.75 -7.27 -10.16
C LYS A 40 -3.52 -6.84 -9.36
N LEU A 41 -3.73 -6.16 -8.23
CA LEU A 41 -2.64 -5.80 -7.35
C LEU A 41 -2.15 -6.95 -6.49
N ALA A 42 -2.99 -7.96 -6.24
CA ALA A 42 -2.66 -9.01 -5.30
C ALA A 42 -1.30 -9.67 -5.54
N PRO A 43 -0.91 -10.02 -6.79
CA PRO A 43 0.42 -10.62 -7.01
C PRO A 43 1.56 -9.68 -6.62
N LEU A 44 1.38 -8.37 -6.82
CA LEU A 44 2.41 -7.39 -6.46
C LEU A 44 2.51 -7.24 -4.95
N LEU A 45 1.38 -7.25 -4.26
CA LEU A 45 1.34 -7.14 -2.82
C LEU A 45 2.00 -8.35 -2.16
N GLU A 46 1.84 -9.53 -2.76
CA GLU A 46 2.46 -10.75 -2.28
C GLU A 46 3.98 -10.75 -2.45
N ARG A 47 4.49 -9.99 -3.43
CA ARG A 47 5.93 -9.86 -3.64
C ARG A 47 6.59 -8.95 -2.62
N GLY A 48 5.81 -8.20 -1.85
CA GLY A 48 6.35 -7.32 -0.84
C GLY A 48 6.67 -5.93 -1.36
N LEU A 49 5.65 -5.11 -1.50
CA LEU A 49 5.87 -3.70 -1.81
C LEU A 49 6.45 -2.99 -0.60
N ALA A 50 7.22 -1.94 -0.86
CA ALA A 50 7.61 -1.02 0.20
C ALA A 50 6.43 -0.09 0.49
N ILE A 51 6.20 0.21 1.75
CA ILE A 51 5.10 1.05 2.20
C ILE A 51 5.65 2.16 3.07
N ALA A 52 5.39 3.40 2.70
CA ALA A 52 5.77 4.56 3.51
C ALA A 52 4.53 5.06 4.26
N ILE A 53 4.63 5.15 5.57
CA ILE A 53 3.56 5.67 6.43
C ILE A 53 4.09 6.93 7.10
N ASP A 54 3.52 8.08 6.77
CA ASP A 54 3.95 9.38 7.29
C ASP A 54 5.47 9.58 7.19
N GLY A 55 6.05 9.15 6.07
CA GLY A 55 7.48 9.31 5.82
C GLY A 55 8.37 8.20 6.30
N THR A 56 7.83 7.22 7.03
CA THR A 56 8.61 6.07 7.50
C THR A 56 8.38 4.88 6.58
N ILE A 57 9.46 4.31 6.06
CA ILE A 57 9.37 3.20 5.11
C ILE A 57 9.36 1.87 5.84
N TYR A 58 8.39 1.02 5.51
CA TYR A 58 8.28 -0.34 6.02
C TYR A 58 8.38 -1.30 4.85
N GLN A 59 9.19 -2.33 5.02
CA GLN A 59 9.32 -3.37 4.01
C GLN A 59 9.48 -4.70 4.73
N GLY A 60 8.71 -5.70 4.31
CA GLY A 60 8.78 -7.03 4.90
C GLY A 60 8.03 -7.19 6.21
N THR A 61 7.28 -6.18 6.65
CA THR A 61 6.44 -6.28 7.84
C THR A 61 5.00 -5.93 7.48
N VAL A 62 4.05 -6.64 8.08
CA VAL A 62 2.63 -6.39 7.84
C VAL A 62 1.89 -6.03 9.13
N LEU A 63 2.58 -6.07 10.27
CA LEU A 63 1.95 -5.83 11.56
C LEU A 63 2.08 -4.39 12.03
N ALA A 64 2.80 -3.55 11.28
CA ALA A 64 2.96 -2.16 11.67
C ALA A 64 1.62 -1.44 11.70
N PRO A 65 1.36 -0.62 12.72
CA PRO A 65 0.10 0.10 12.82
C PRO A 65 0.04 1.26 11.82
N ILE A 66 -1.16 1.58 11.39
CA ILE A 66 -1.43 2.74 10.55
C ILE A 66 -2.22 3.73 11.39
N PRO A 67 -1.65 4.88 11.76
CA PRO A 67 -2.38 5.88 12.53
C PRO A 67 -3.60 6.41 11.76
N PRO A 68 -4.64 6.86 12.47
CA PRO A 68 -5.76 7.52 11.79
C PRO A 68 -5.25 8.73 11.01
N ASP A 69 -5.82 8.94 9.84
CA ASP A 69 -5.46 10.05 8.95
C ASP A 69 -4.01 10.04 8.49
N ALA A 70 -3.37 8.87 8.52
CA ALA A 70 -2.01 8.72 8.02
C ALA A 70 -1.97 8.85 6.50
N GLU A 71 -0.83 9.28 6.00
CA GLU A 71 -0.55 9.32 4.57
C GLU A 71 0.30 8.11 4.23
N VAL A 72 -0.23 7.24 3.37
CA VAL A 72 0.40 5.96 3.02
C VAL A 72 0.77 5.96 1.55
N PHE A 73 2.02 5.67 1.24
CA PHE A 73 2.50 5.55 -0.13
C PHE A 73 2.89 4.11 -0.40
N LEU A 74 2.38 3.56 -1.50
CA LEU A 74 2.82 2.24 -1.97
C LEU A 74 3.91 2.45 -3.00
N LEU A 75 5.04 1.83 -2.77
CA LEU A 75 6.23 1.97 -3.61
C LEU A 75 6.63 0.60 -4.15
N PRO A 76 7.29 0.56 -5.33
CA PRO A 76 7.85 -0.69 -5.79
C PRO A 76 8.84 -1.26 -4.77
N PRO A 77 9.05 -2.59 -4.76
CA PRO A 77 10.02 -3.17 -3.84
C PRO A 77 11.38 -2.54 -4.02
N ILE A 78 12.04 -2.25 -2.89
CA ILE A 78 13.39 -1.73 -2.93
C ILE A 78 14.32 -2.92 -3.03
N GLU A 79 14.96 -3.07 -4.18
CA GLU A 79 15.89 -4.15 -4.39
C GLU A 79 17.29 -3.67 -3.99
N GLY A 80 17.88 -4.35 -3.05
CA GLY A 80 19.23 -4.05 -2.64
C GLY A 80 20.22 -4.47 -3.71
N GLY A 81 20.84 -3.52 -4.26
CA GLY A 81 22.00 -3.58 -5.11
C GLY A 81 22.18 -4.68 -6.12
#